data_2de828a3a3df69590b5615a2e3c772f0
#
_entry.id   2de828a3a3df69590b5615a2e3c772f0
#
_cell.length_a   1.000
_cell.length_b   1.000
_cell.length_c   1.000
_cell.angle_alpha   90.00
_cell.angle_beta   90.00
_cell.angle_gamma   90.00
#
_symmetry.space_group_name_H-M   'P 1'
#
loop_
_entity.id
_entity.type
_entity.pdbx_description
1 polymer ?
#
loop_
_entity_poly.entity_id
_entity_poly.type
_entity_poly.pdbx_seq_one_letter_code
_entity_poly.pdbx_strand_id
1 'polypeptide(L)'
;EQQSFHIGVLNAAMDQVKVGLYVTDPHTDAILYMNKFMKDVFKLEHPEGKICWQVLQSGMNGRCPFCPVDRLMADANQNQVFRWEERNTLTWRIYDNSDSLMRWTDGSLVHLQQSVDITDSLRLHTEANYDELTGLLNRRAGKAALADALVRLDREESSLIVGMFDLDRLKEVNDVYGHGEGDRALRTIAQEMQRSLHAPDMCFRLSGDEFVVLFHNTNRHAVDGLVAGVLERLKARREQLGLPYSLEVSFGCFKGMPG
;
A
#
# COMPACT_ATOMS: atom_id res chain seq x y z
N GLU A 1 35.35 32.57 -4.08
CA GLU A 1 35.60 31.35 -4.92
C GLU A 1 35.32 30.03 -4.16
N GLN A 2 35.81 29.90 -2.91
CA GLN A 2 35.63 28.66 -2.12
C GLN A 2 34.15 28.37 -1.77
N GLN A 3 33.34 29.40 -1.48
CA GLN A 3 31.89 29.25 -1.22
C GLN A 3 31.11 28.86 -2.48
N SER A 4 31.44 29.40 -3.64
CA SER A 4 30.84 29.09 -4.92
C SER A 4 31.12 27.62 -5.33
N PHE A 5 32.34 27.13 -5.04
CA PHE A 5 32.72 25.74 -5.29
C PHE A 5 31.93 24.78 -4.41
N HIS A 6 31.74 25.04 -3.11
CA HIS A 6 30.98 24.19 -2.22
C HIS A 6 29.48 24.08 -2.60
N ILE A 7 28.88 25.21 -3.02
CA ILE A 7 27.52 25.24 -3.51
C ILE A 7 27.37 24.39 -4.80
N GLY A 8 28.36 24.50 -5.71
CA GLY A 8 28.37 23.69 -6.93
C GLY A 8 28.47 22.19 -6.66
N VAL A 9 29.29 21.75 -5.71
CA VAL A 9 29.45 20.36 -5.32
C VAL A 9 28.17 19.83 -4.63
N LEU A 10 27.55 20.61 -3.75
CA LEU A 10 26.30 20.28 -3.10
C LEU A 10 25.15 20.12 -4.10
N ASN A 11 25.02 21.06 -5.04
CA ASN A 11 24.01 20.97 -6.11
C ASN A 11 24.24 19.73 -6.99
N ALA A 12 25.48 19.48 -7.41
CA ALA A 12 25.83 18.31 -8.21
C ALA A 12 25.55 16.98 -7.46
N ALA A 13 25.82 16.95 -6.16
CA ALA A 13 25.48 15.78 -5.33
C ALA A 13 23.98 15.60 -5.20
N MET A 14 23.21 16.66 -4.98
CA MET A 14 21.75 16.63 -4.92
C MET A 14 21.12 16.23 -6.25
N ASP A 15 21.72 16.60 -7.38
CA ASP A 15 21.25 16.20 -8.70
C ASP A 15 21.48 14.71 -9.01
N GLN A 16 22.44 14.06 -8.33
CA GLN A 16 22.69 12.62 -8.46
C GLN A 16 21.70 11.78 -7.62
N VAL A 17 21.07 12.35 -6.61
CA VAL A 17 20.11 11.65 -5.77
C VAL A 17 18.74 11.73 -6.45
N LYS A 18 18.12 10.56 -6.75
CA LYS A 18 16.77 10.47 -7.32
C LYS A 18 15.69 10.83 -6.29
N VAL A 19 15.88 11.95 -5.61
CA VAL A 19 14.95 12.53 -4.64
C VAL A 19 14.54 13.91 -5.15
N GLY A 20 13.27 14.13 -5.30
CA GLY A 20 12.73 15.44 -5.59
C GLY A 20 12.87 16.35 -4.38
N LEU A 21 13.44 17.53 -4.59
CA LEU A 21 13.61 18.55 -3.55
C LEU A 21 13.06 19.88 -4.06
N TYR A 22 12.20 20.50 -3.27
CA TYR A 22 11.84 21.89 -3.51
C TYR A 22 11.59 22.64 -2.21
N VAL A 23 11.75 23.95 -2.28
CA VAL A 23 11.56 24.87 -1.16
C VAL A 23 10.51 25.89 -1.58
N THR A 24 9.57 26.17 -0.69
CA THR A 24 8.52 27.19 -0.90
C THR A 24 8.47 28.18 0.24
N ASP A 25 7.97 29.36 -0.04
CA ASP A 25 7.48 30.28 0.97
C ASP A 25 6.18 29.70 1.57
N PRO A 26 6.12 29.44 2.89
CA PRO A 26 4.95 28.80 3.51
C PRO A 26 3.69 29.67 3.55
N HIS A 27 3.80 30.99 3.29
CA HIS A 27 2.68 31.92 3.27
C HIS A 27 2.07 32.08 1.89
N THR A 28 2.92 32.07 0.84
CA THR A 28 2.50 32.33 -0.54
C THR A 28 2.45 31.10 -1.42
N ASP A 29 3.01 29.98 -0.96
CA ASP A 29 3.21 28.74 -1.73
C ASP A 29 4.14 28.91 -2.95
N ALA A 30 4.83 30.04 -3.04
CA ALA A 30 5.76 30.33 -4.14
C ALA A 30 7.01 29.45 -4.02
N ILE A 31 7.41 28.81 -5.11
CA ILE A 31 8.62 28.01 -5.18
C ILE A 31 9.84 28.94 -5.14
N LEU A 32 10.72 28.73 -4.16
CA LEU A 32 11.97 29.46 -4.00
C LEU A 32 13.15 28.69 -4.62
N TYR A 33 13.09 27.37 -4.57
CA TYR A 33 14.11 26.48 -5.12
C TYR A 33 13.49 25.16 -5.53
N MET A 34 14.03 24.55 -6.57
CA MET A 34 13.71 23.20 -6.99
C MET A 34 14.97 22.56 -7.59
N ASN A 35 15.32 21.33 -7.15
CA ASN A 35 16.46 20.62 -7.71
C ASN A 35 16.19 20.14 -9.14
N LYS A 36 17.25 19.82 -9.86
CA LYS A 36 17.18 19.40 -11.27
C LYS A 36 16.29 18.16 -11.45
N PHE A 37 16.42 17.16 -10.56
CA PHE A 37 15.61 15.95 -10.64
C PHE A 37 14.10 16.24 -10.66
N MET A 38 13.64 17.10 -9.73
CA MET A 38 12.23 17.50 -9.66
C MET A 38 11.79 18.29 -10.91
N LYS A 39 12.65 19.21 -11.38
CA LYS A 39 12.42 19.98 -12.62
C LYS A 39 12.23 19.05 -13.82
N ASP A 40 13.08 18.05 -13.96
CA ASP A 40 13.01 17.07 -15.06
C ASP A 40 11.74 16.21 -14.99
N VAL A 41 11.35 15.75 -13.81
CA VAL A 41 10.12 14.95 -13.58
C VAL A 41 8.86 15.72 -13.98
N PHE A 42 8.76 16.98 -13.56
CA PHE A 42 7.59 17.84 -13.83
C PHE A 42 7.73 18.69 -15.11
N LYS A 43 8.82 18.54 -15.87
CA LYS A 43 9.12 19.27 -17.10
C LYS A 43 9.06 20.79 -16.91
N LEU A 44 9.63 21.28 -15.83
CA LEU A 44 9.68 22.68 -15.44
C LEU A 44 11.10 23.24 -15.65
N GLU A 45 11.26 24.22 -16.53
CA GLU A 45 12.56 24.88 -16.75
C GLU A 45 12.85 25.95 -15.67
N HIS A 46 11.85 26.79 -15.39
CA HIS A 46 11.96 27.92 -14.44
C HIS A 46 10.76 27.90 -13.49
N PRO A 47 10.76 27.04 -12.44
CA PRO A 47 9.68 26.95 -11.47
C PRO A 47 9.70 28.05 -10.41
N GLU A 48 10.83 28.71 -10.19
CA GLU A 48 11.02 29.70 -9.15
C GLU A 48 10.02 30.87 -9.31
N GLY A 49 9.34 31.24 -8.24
CA GLY A 49 8.25 32.22 -8.21
C GLY A 49 6.88 31.70 -8.61
N LYS A 50 6.78 30.51 -9.19
CA LYS A 50 5.47 29.88 -9.47
C LYS A 50 4.88 29.28 -8.21
N ILE A 51 3.57 29.16 -8.15
CA ILE A 51 2.85 28.57 -7.03
C ILE A 51 2.93 27.03 -7.13
N CYS A 52 3.38 26.37 -6.07
CA CYS A 52 3.68 24.93 -6.09
C CYS A 52 2.48 24.07 -6.51
N TRP A 53 1.31 24.28 -5.93
CA TRP A 53 0.12 23.49 -6.24
C TRP A 53 -0.42 23.72 -7.68
N GLN A 54 -0.06 24.84 -8.33
CA GLN A 54 -0.45 25.09 -9.73
C GLN A 54 0.41 24.30 -10.73
N VAL A 55 1.68 24.07 -10.40
CA VAL A 55 2.63 23.46 -11.34
C VAL A 55 2.99 22.01 -11.00
N LEU A 56 2.72 21.56 -9.76
CA LEU A 56 3.01 20.20 -9.30
C LEU A 56 1.77 19.31 -9.14
N GLN A 57 0.57 19.88 -9.19
CA GLN A 57 -0.70 19.16 -9.06
C GLN A 57 -1.67 19.57 -10.18
N SER A 58 -2.65 18.72 -10.45
CA SER A 58 -3.73 19.01 -11.41
C SER A 58 -5.05 19.24 -10.68
N GLY A 59 -5.85 20.19 -11.18
CA GLY A 59 -7.21 20.43 -10.68
C GLY A 59 -7.28 21.15 -9.33
N MET A 60 -6.17 21.75 -8.86
CA MET A 60 -6.15 22.53 -7.63
C MET A 60 -6.52 24.00 -7.89
N ASN A 61 -7.38 24.54 -7.02
CA ASN A 61 -7.80 25.93 -7.02
C ASN A 61 -7.25 26.72 -5.80
N GLY A 62 -6.34 26.12 -5.06
CA GLY A 62 -5.71 26.64 -3.85
C GLY A 62 -4.74 25.62 -3.29
N ARG A 63 -4.21 25.88 -2.11
CA ARG A 63 -3.33 24.95 -1.39
C ARG A 63 -3.96 23.56 -1.32
N CYS A 64 -3.16 22.51 -1.58
CA CYS A 64 -3.63 21.13 -1.59
C CYS A 64 -4.28 20.76 -0.26
N PRO A 65 -5.42 20.05 -0.23
CA PRO A 65 -6.11 19.67 1.01
C PRO A 65 -5.26 18.80 1.95
N PHE A 66 -4.27 18.12 1.39
CA PHE A 66 -3.33 17.24 2.09
C PHE A 66 -2.02 17.93 2.46
N CYS A 67 -1.83 19.20 2.09
CA CYS A 67 -0.59 19.95 2.33
C CYS A 67 -0.33 20.11 3.84
N PRO A 68 0.85 19.72 4.36
CA PRO A 68 1.12 19.76 5.79
C PRO A 68 1.57 21.14 6.29
N VAL A 69 1.76 22.13 5.42
CA VAL A 69 2.34 23.43 5.76
C VAL A 69 1.60 24.13 6.91
N ASP A 70 0.26 24.13 6.90
CA ASP A 70 -0.50 24.76 7.98
C ASP A 70 -0.27 24.07 9.34
N ARG A 71 -0.10 22.73 9.34
CA ARG A 71 0.22 21.95 10.56
C ARG A 71 1.64 22.23 11.04
N LEU A 72 2.59 22.29 10.11
CA LEU A 72 3.99 22.63 10.40
C LEU A 72 4.12 24.06 10.94
N MET A 73 3.37 25.01 10.38
CA MET A 73 3.34 26.39 10.84
C MET A 73 2.70 26.56 12.23
N ALA A 74 1.77 25.68 12.59
CA ALA A 74 1.14 25.68 13.91
C ALA A 74 2.04 25.08 15.02
N ASP A 75 3.11 24.35 14.66
CA ASP A 75 4.04 23.79 15.63
C ASP A 75 4.95 24.86 16.22
N ALA A 76 4.83 25.10 17.54
CA ALA A 76 5.60 26.10 18.25
C ALA A 76 7.12 25.87 18.19
N ASN A 77 7.57 24.65 18.04
CA ASN A 77 8.99 24.27 18.03
C ASN A 77 9.61 24.25 16.62
N GLN A 78 8.79 24.23 15.56
CA GLN A 78 9.20 24.21 14.14
C GLN A 78 10.24 23.11 13.80
N ASN A 79 10.30 22.03 14.58
CA ASN A 79 11.28 20.95 14.45
C ASN A 79 10.63 19.63 13.99
N GLN A 80 9.34 19.64 13.66
CA GLN A 80 8.65 18.44 13.20
C GLN A 80 8.95 18.17 11.73
N VAL A 81 9.09 16.89 11.42
CA VAL A 81 9.09 16.38 10.06
C VAL A 81 7.78 15.64 9.86
N PHE A 82 6.99 16.07 8.90
CA PHE A 82 5.75 15.42 8.55
C PHE A 82 5.98 14.48 7.37
N ARG A 83 5.66 13.18 7.54
CA ARG A 83 5.79 12.18 6.48
C ARG A 83 4.42 11.72 6.03
N TRP A 84 4.26 11.55 4.72
CA TRP A 84 3.00 11.15 4.11
C TRP A 84 3.21 10.67 2.68
N GLU A 85 2.30 9.81 2.24
CA GLU A 85 2.31 9.30 0.87
C GLU A 85 1.17 9.93 0.08
N GLU A 86 1.42 10.21 -1.20
CA GLU A 86 0.40 10.70 -2.12
C GLU A 86 0.54 10.05 -3.51
N ARG A 87 -0.60 9.97 -4.19
CA ARG A 87 -0.61 9.79 -5.64
C ARG A 87 -0.70 11.17 -6.30
N ASN A 88 0.38 11.58 -6.93
CA ASN A 88 0.44 12.87 -7.60
C ASN A 88 -0.54 12.94 -8.78
N THR A 89 -1.30 14.03 -8.88
CA THR A 89 -2.40 14.17 -9.84
C THR A 89 -1.94 14.50 -11.27
N LEU A 90 -0.69 14.92 -11.47
CA LEU A 90 -0.10 15.16 -12.80
C LEU A 90 0.65 13.95 -13.32
N THR A 91 1.48 13.34 -12.48
CA THR A 91 2.38 12.25 -12.89
C THR A 91 1.76 10.87 -12.70
N TRP A 92 0.69 10.77 -11.88
CA TRP A 92 0.04 9.52 -11.43
C TRP A 92 0.99 8.58 -10.66
N ARG A 93 2.18 9.07 -10.32
CA ARG A 93 3.17 8.36 -9.49
C ARG A 93 2.85 8.51 -8.01
N ILE A 94 3.31 7.56 -7.22
CA ILE A 94 3.16 7.57 -5.76
C ILE A 94 4.47 8.04 -5.17
N TYR A 95 4.38 9.09 -4.34
CA TYR A 95 5.55 9.68 -3.67
C TYR A 95 5.44 9.51 -2.15
N ASP A 96 6.55 9.10 -1.53
CA ASP A 96 6.77 9.25 -0.09
C ASP A 96 7.38 10.63 0.13
N ASN A 97 6.62 11.49 0.80
CA ASN A 97 6.95 12.89 1.03
C ASN A 97 7.40 13.10 2.48
N SER A 98 8.38 13.96 2.64
CA SER A 98 8.89 14.41 3.93
C SER A 98 8.99 15.94 3.92
N ASP A 99 8.19 16.57 4.76
CA ASP A 99 8.02 18.01 4.84
C ASP A 99 8.52 18.56 6.16
N SER A 100 9.19 19.70 6.13
CA SER A 100 9.70 20.39 7.31
C SER A 100 9.80 21.90 7.08
N LEU A 101 9.88 22.65 8.18
CA LEU A 101 10.24 24.06 8.14
C LEU A 101 11.72 24.23 8.45
N MET A 102 12.37 25.14 7.77
CA MET A 102 13.77 25.47 8.01
C MET A 102 14.03 26.98 7.86
N ARG A 103 15.16 27.46 8.39
CA ARG A 103 15.61 28.82 8.15
C ARG A 103 16.38 28.92 6.84
N TRP A 104 15.95 29.84 5.99
CA TRP A 104 16.65 30.16 4.75
C TRP A 104 17.90 31.01 5.01
N THR A 105 18.68 31.25 3.97
CA THR A 105 19.97 32.03 4.09
C THR A 105 19.77 33.45 4.54
N ASP A 106 18.63 34.07 4.35
CA ASP A 106 18.26 35.41 4.80
C ASP A 106 17.58 35.43 6.18
N GLY A 107 17.42 34.25 6.81
CA GLY A 107 16.77 34.08 8.11
C GLY A 107 15.24 33.87 8.02
N SER A 108 14.64 33.99 6.84
CA SER A 108 13.22 33.73 6.65
C SER A 108 12.87 32.24 6.91
N LEU A 109 11.64 32.00 7.33
CA LEU A 109 11.12 30.62 7.49
C LEU A 109 10.67 30.12 6.12
N VAL A 110 11.13 28.95 5.72
CA VAL A 110 10.73 28.31 4.46
C VAL A 110 10.29 26.87 4.71
N HIS A 111 9.47 26.38 3.80
CA HIS A 111 9.03 25.00 3.78
C HIS A 111 9.92 24.21 2.80
N LEU A 112 10.49 23.10 3.28
CA LEU A 112 11.26 22.13 2.50
C LEU A 112 10.43 20.86 2.34
N GLN A 113 10.24 20.43 1.10
CA GLN A 113 9.70 19.09 0.80
C GLN A 113 10.75 18.25 0.09
N GLN A 114 10.85 17.00 0.55
CA GLN A 114 11.57 15.92 -0.10
C GLN A 114 10.54 14.89 -0.59
N SER A 115 10.69 14.45 -1.83
CA SER A 115 9.76 13.49 -2.47
C SER A 115 10.54 12.35 -3.09
N VAL A 116 10.24 11.13 -2.65
CA VAL A 116 10.81 9.90 -3.21
C VAL A 116 9.71 9.19 -4.01
N ASP A 117 9.98 8.93 -5.27
CA ASP A 117 9.08 8.12 -6.10
C ASP A 117 9.16 6.65 -5.67
N ILE A 118 8.09 6.14 -5.06
CA ILE A 118 7.98 4.76 -4.58
C ILE A 118 7.09 3.89 -5.48
N THR A 119 6.65 4.40 -6.63
CA THR A 119 5.70 3.72 -7.52
C THR A 119 6.19 2.34 -7.92
N ASP A 120 7.41 2.26 -8.45
CA ASP A 120 7.97 0.99 -8.92
C ASP A 120 8.29 0.05 -7.74
N SER A 121 8.73 0.59 -6.60
CA SER A 121 8.97 -0.19 -5.38
C SER A 121 7.69 -0.82 -4.85
N LEU A 122 6.60 -0.05 -4.78
CA LEU A 122 5.28 -0.55 -4.36
C LEU A 122 4.74 -1.59 -5.34
N ARG A 123 4.90 -1.36 -6.66
CA ARG A 123 4.49 -2.32 -7.68
C ARG A 123 5.25 -3.64 -7.53
N LEU A 124 6.58 -3.59 -7.44
CA LEU A 124 7.42 -4.77 -7.25
C LEU A 124 7.08 -5.50 -5.94
N HIS A 125 6.82 -4.76 -4.87
CA HIS A 125 6.40 -5.35 -3.60
C HIS A 125 5.04 -6.06 -3.75
N THR A 126 4.09 -5.44 -4.44
CA THR A 126 2.77 -6.02 -4.67
C THR A 126 2.86 -7.28 -5.55
N GLU A 127 3.53 -7.20 -6.70
CA GLU A 127 3.75 -8.35 -7.59
C GLU A 127 4.49 -9.49 -6.89
N ALA A 128 5.47 -9.16 -6.05
CA ALA A 128 6.23 -10.16 -5.31
C ALA A 128 5.44 -10.87 -4.21
N ASN A 129 4.43 -10.23 -3.59
CA ASN A 129 3.80 -10.75 -2.38
C ASN A 129 2.32 -11.06 -2.52
N TYR A 130 1.63 -10.52 -3.53
CA TYR A 130 0.19 -10.70 -3.68
C TYR A 130 -0.16 -11.46 -4.95
N ASP A 131 -1.29 -12.14 -4.94
CA ASP A 131 -1.89 -12.79 -6.10
C ASP A 131 -2.68 -11.74 -6.91
N GLU A 132 -2.36 -11.59 -8.18
CA GLU A 132 -2.92 -10.55 -9.05
C GLU A 132 -4.44 -10.65 -9.21
N LEU A 133 -4.99 -11.88 -9.22
CA LEU A 133 -6.41 -12.11 -9.41
C LEU A 133 -7.22 -11.77 -8.16
N THR A 134 -6.74 -12.20 -6.99
CA THR A 134 -7.53 -12.19 -5.74
C THR A 134 -7.13 -11.08 -4.77
N GLY A 135 -5.93 -10.50 -4.93
CA GLY A 135 -5.39 -9.51 -4.01
C GLY A 135 -4.96 -10.07 -2.64
N LEU A 136 -5.07 -11.38 -2.43
CA LEU A 136 -4.54 -12.05 -1.24
C LEU A 136 -3.02 -12.23 -1.36
N LEU A 137 -2.36 -12.60 -0.26
CA LEU A 137 -0.97 -13.02 -0.36
C LEU A 137 -0.84 -14.16 -1.38
N ASN A 138 0.21 -14.13 -2.18
CA ASN A 138 0.52 -15.21 -3.10
C ASN A 138 1.15 -16.41 -2.35
N ARG A 139 1.32 -17.53 -3.06
CA ARG A 139 1.91 -18.76 -2.52
C ARG A 139 3.25 -18.53 -1.81
N ARG A 140 4.12 -17.68 -2.38
CA ARG A 140 5.45 -17.41 -1.82
C ARG A 140 5.36 -16.67 -0.49
N ALA A 141 4.63 -15.57 -0.46
CA ALA A 141 4.46 -14.77 0.75
C ALA A 141 3.67 -15.52 1.83
N GLY A 142 2.65 -16.28 1.45
CA GLY A 142 1.88 -17.12 2.37
C GLY A 142 2.72 -18.22 3.02
N LYS A 143 3.59 -18.87 2.25
CA LYS A 143 4.52 -19.87 2.83
C LYS A 143 5.54 -19.24 3.78
N ALA A 144 6.04 -18.05 3.49
CA ALA A 144 6.91 -17.32 4.42
C ALA A 144 6.16 -16.97 5.71
N ALA A 145 4.93 -16.46 5.62
CA ALA A 145 4.09 -16.15 6.78
C ALA A 145 3.79 -17.40 7.63
N LEU A 146 3.54 -18.56 6.99
CA LEU A 146 3.36 -19.83 7.69
C LEU A 146 4.64 -20.25 8.41
N ALA A 147 5.81 -20.13 7.78
CA ALA A 147 7.10 -20.46 8.41
C ALA A 147 7.34 -19.57 9.65
N ASP A 148 7.09 -18.27 9.56
CA ASP A 148 7.20 -17.35 10.69
C ASP A 148 6.21 -17.68 11.81
N ALA A 149 4.98 -18.06 11.47
CA ALA A 149 3.97 -18.47 12.43
C ALA A 149 4.37 -19.77 13.18
N LEU A 150 4.97 -20.73 12.48
CA LEU A 150 5.48 -21.97 13.08
C LEU A 150 6.65 -21.70 14.04
N VAL A 151 7.58 -20.81 13.69
CA VAL A 151 8.68 -20.41 14.60
C VAL A 151 8.14 -19.78 15.89
N ARG A 152 7.08 -18.96 15.80
CA ARG A 152 6.43 -18.39 17.00
C ARG A 152 5.69 -19.42 17.81
N LEU A 153 5.08 -20.40 17.17
CA LEU A 153 4.41 -21.53 17.84
C LEU A 153 5.43 -22.35 18.67
N ASP A 154 6.60 -22.66 18.10
CA ASP A 154 7.65 -23.41 18.77
C ASP A 154 8.22 -22.69 20.01
N ARG A 155 8.14 -21.36 20.03
CA ARG A 155 8.52 -20.55 21.21
C ARG A 155 7.40 -20.41 22.25
N GLU A 156 6.27 -21.10 22.06
CA GLU A 156 5.06 -20.97 22.89
C GLU A 156 4.50 -19.54 22.99
N GLU A 157 4.85 -18.68 22.02
CA GLU A 157 4.40 -17.28 21.98
C GLU A 157 2.99 -17.13 21.43
N SER A 158 2.44 -18.18 20.78
CA SER A 158 1.14 -18.11 20.12
C SER A 158 0.54 -19.51 19.90
N SER A 159 -0.75 -19.56 19.54
CA SER A 159 -1.38 -20.75 18.98
C SER A 159 -1.70 -20.54 17.51
N LEU A 160 -1.63 -21.59 16.71
CA LEU A 160 -1.85 -21.56 15.28
C LEU A 160 -2.84 -22.64 14.87
N ILE A 161 -3.88 -22.26 14.10
CA ILE A 161 -4.71 -23.18 13.34
C ILE A 161 -4.53 -22.85 11.86
N VAL A 162 -4.20 -23.84 11.05
CA VAL A 162 -4.07 -23.71 9.60
C VAL A 162 -5.33 -24.29 8.96
N GLY A 163 -6.08 -23.46 8.25
CA GLY A 163 -7.24 -23.84 7.48
C GLY A 163 -6.95 -23.87 5.99
N MET A 164 -7.52 -24.84 5.29
CA MET A 164 -7.48 -24.90 3.82
C MET A 164 -8.91 -24.85 3.30
N PHE A 165 -9.13 -23.99 2.32
CA PHE A 165 -10.37 -23.85 1.56
C PHE A 165 -10.10 -24.20 0.11
N ASP A 166 -11.01 -24.92 -0.50
CA ASP A 166 -10.98 -25.30 -1.91
C ASP A 166 -12.32 -24.92 -2.56
N LEU A 167 -12.29 -24.20 -3.68
CA LEU A 167 -13.52 -23.84 -4.39
C LEU A 167 -14.04 -25.03 -5.17
N ASP A 168 -15.17 -25.54 -4.75
CA ASP A 168 -15.82 -26.69 -5.36
C ASP A 168 -16.25 -26.36 -6.80
N ARG A 169 -15.98 -27.28 -7.72
CA ARG A 169 -16.43 -27.24 -9.12
C ARG A 169 -15.97 -26.02 -9.95
N LEU A 170 -14.84 -25.39 -9.61
CA LEU A 170 -14.32 -24.28 -10.42
C LEU A 170 -14.17 -24.66 -11.89
N LYS A 171 -13.74 -25.90 -12.18
CA LYS A 171 -13.61 -26.38 -13.55
C LYS A 171 -14.95 -26.38 -14.29
N GLU A 172 -16.03 -26.84 -13.66
CA GLU A 172 -17.37 -26.82 -14.27
C GLU A 172 -17.83 -25.38 -14.55
N VAL A 173 -17.55 -24.45 -13.64
CA VAL A 173 -17.84 -23.02 -13.85
C VAL A 173 -17.08 -22.48 -15.07
N ASN A 174 -15.79 -22.80 -15.18
CA ASN A 174 -14.97 -22.40 -16.33
C ASN A 174 -15.46 -23.00 -17.64
N ASP A 175 -15.80 -24.30 -17.65
CA ASP A 175 -16.21 -25.02 -18.84
C ASP A 175 -17.58 -24.54 -19.36
N VAL A 176 -18.50 -24.18 -18.46
CA VAL A 176 -19.88 -23.77 -18.81
C VAL A 176 -20.00 -22.25 -19.03
N TYR A 177 -19.35 -21.44 -18.20
CA TYR A 177 -19.55 -19.98 -18.17
C TYR A 177 -18.30 -19.20 -18.61
N GLY A 178 -17.19 -19.89 -18.86
CA GLY A 178 -15.91 -19.30 -19.26
C GLY A 178 -15.02 -18.86 -18.10
N HIS A 179 -13.73 -18.71 -18.37
CA HIS A 179 -12.72 -18.36 -17.36
C HIS A 179 -13.00 -17.03 -16.64
N GLY A 180 -13.65 -16.07 -17.31
CA GLY A 180 -14.02 -14.80 -16.67
C GLY A 180 -14.96 -14.96 -15.48
N GLU A 181 -15.92 -15.91 -15.54
CA GLU A 181 -16.82 -16.22 -14.43
C GLU A 181 -16.11 -17.04 -13.35
N GLY A 182 -15.20 -17.95 -13.69
CA GLY A 182 -14.34 -18.60 -12.72
C GLY A 182 -13.44 -17.61 -11.96
N ASP A 183 -12.85 -16.66 -12.64
CA ASP A 183 -12.10 -15.56 -12.03
C ASP A 183 -12.97 -14.71 -11.10
N ARG A 184 -14.23 -14.47 -11.49
CA ARG A 184 -15.20 -13.74 -10.66
C ARG A 184 -15.54 -14.52 -9.40
N ALA A 185 -15.72 -15.85 -9.50
CA ALA A 185 -15.94 -16.72 -8.36
C ALA A 185 -14.76 -16.66 -7.37
N LEU A 186 -13.54 -16.82 -7.86
CA LEU A 186 -12.31 -16.74 -7.07
C LEU A 186 -12.16 -15.39 -6.35
N ARG A 187 -12.39 -14.27 -7.06
CA ARG A 187 -12.37 -12.94 -6.44
C ARG A 187 -13.43 -12.79 -5.35
N THR A 188 -14.63 -13.31 -5.58
CA THR A 188 -15.73 -13.21 -4.63
C THR A 188 -15.39 -13.96 -3.34
N ILE A 189 -14.89 -15.19 -3.44
CA ILE A 189 -14.48 -15.99 -2.29
C ILE A 189 -13.35 -15.30 -1.52
N ALA A 190 -12.30 -14.85 -2.21
CA ALA A 190 -11.17 -14.13 -1.60
C ALA A 190 -11.62 -12.90 -0.81
N GLN A 191 -12.55 -12.12 -1.36
CA GLN A 191 -13.10 -10.94 -0.70
C GLN A 191 -13.89 -11.28 0.57
N GLU A 192 -14.74 -12.33 0.53
CA GLU A 192 -15.51 -12.72 1.70
C GLU A 192 -14.64 -13.35 2.79
N MET A 193 -13.59 -14.10 2.41
CA MET A 193 -12.58 -14.56 3.36
C MET A 193 -11.85 -13.39 4.01
N GLN A 194 -11.33 -12.46 3.24
CA GLN A 194 -10.57 -11.31 3.74
C GLN A 194 -11.41 -10.44 4.69
N ARG A 195 -12.70 -10.23 4.40
CA ARG A 195 -13.62 -9.50 5.27
C ARG A 195 -13.88 -10.17 6.61
N SER A 196 -13.65 -11.47 6.68
CA SER A 196 -13.92 -12.30 7.87
C SER A 196 -12.72 -12.40 8.79
N LEU A 197 -11.55 -12.06 8.29
CA LEU A 197 -10.29 -12.16 9.02
C LEU A 197 -9.94 -10.83 9.70
N HIS A 198 -9.35 -10.92 10.88
CA HIS A 198 -8.86 -9.78 11.64
C HIS A 198 -7.39 -10.02 11.98
N ALA A 199 -6.62 -8.95 12.00
CA ALA A 199 -5.22 -9.07 12.39
C ALA A 199 -5.09 -9.79 13.75
N PRO A 200 -4.17 -10.74 13.89
CA PRO A 200 -3.07 -11.09 13.01
C PRO A 200 -3.35 -12.22 11.99
N ASP A 201 -4.62 -12.62 11.79
CA ASP A 201 -4.96 -13.69 10.84
C ASP A 201 -4.55 -13.32 9.41
N MET A 202 -4.16 -14.31 8.63
CA MET A 202 -3.70 -14.12 7.25
C MET A 202 -4.33 -15.14 6.30
N CYS A 203 -4.61 -14.71 5.07
CA CYS A 203 -5.07 -15.58 4.00
C CYS A 203 -4.17 -15.46 2.78
N PHE A 204 -3.89 -16.58 2.12
CA PHE A 204 -3.16 -16.61 0.87
C PHE A 204 -3.73 -17.62 -0.13
N ARG A 205 -3.56 -17.34 -1.40
CA ARG A 205 -3.88 -18.27 -2.47
C ARG A 205 -2.70 -19.20 -2.69
N LEU A 206 -2.94 -20.51 -2.49
CA LEU A 206 -1.90 -21.52 -2.63
C LEU A 206 -1.69 -21.93 -4.08
N SER A 207 -2.79 -22.22 -4.77
CA SER A 207 -2.83 -22.55 -6.20
C SER A 207 -4.28 -22.49 -6.70
N GLY A 208 -4.50 -22.39 -8.00
CA GLY A 208 -5.80 -22.57 -8.65
C GLY A 208 -7.01 -22.09 -7.83
N ASP A 209 -7.70 -23.03 -7.24
CA ASP A 209 -8.90 -22.92 -6.39
C ASP A 209 -8.61 -23.06 -4.88
N GLU A 210 -7.34 -23.29 -4.50
CA GLU A 210 -6.93 -23.55 -3.12
C GLU A 210 -6.50 -22.27 -2.39
N PHE A 211 -7.07 -22.06 -1.21
CA PHE A 211 -6.74 -20.96 -0.29
C PHE A 211 -6.33 -21.50 1.07
N VAL A 212 -5.37 -20.87 1.70
CA VAL A 212 -4.92 -21.20 3.06
C VAL A 212 -5.12 -20.01 3.97
N VAL A 213 -5.63 -20.28 5.18
CA VAL A 213 -5.79 -19.28 6.23
C VAL A 213 -4.97 -19.69 7.45
N LEU A 214 -4.25 -18.74 7.99
CA LEU A 214 -3.50 -18.83 9.24
C LEU A 214 -4.31 -18.11 10.31
N PHE A 215 -4.89 -18.87 11.24
CA PHE A 215 -5.63 -18.33 12.37
C PHE A 215 -4.73 -18.32 13.61
N HIS A 216 -4.52 -17.14 14.17
CA HIS A 216 -3.65 -16.93 15.31
C HIS A 216 -4.47 -16.76 16.60
N ASN A 217 -3.94 -17.31 17.70
CA ASN A 217 -4.48 -17.13 19.06
C ASN A 217 -5.98 -17.45 19.18
N THR A 218 -6.42 -18.51 18.50
CA THR A 218 -7.83 -18.92 18.44
C THR A 218 -8.01 -20.41 18.73
N ASN A 219 -9.25 -20.86 18.76
CA ASN A 219 -9.60 -22.26 18.97
C ASN A 219 -10.48 -22.78 17.83
N ARG A 220 -10.63 -24.11 17.76
CA ARG A 220 -11.40 -24.79 16.71
C ARG A 220 -12.85 -24.30 16.61
N HIS A 221 -13.51 -24.09 17.73
CA HIS A 221 -14.90 -23.65 17.76
C HIS A 221 -15.08 -22.25 17.13
N ALA A 222 -14.18 -21.33 17.44
CA ALA A 222 -14.19 -19.99 16.83
C ALA A 222 -13.93 -20.05 15.31
N VAL A 223 -12.99 -20.91 14.88
CA VAL A 223 -12.73 -21.12 13.44
C VAL A 223 -13.98 -21.71 12.75
N ASP A 224 -14.61 -22.70 13.32
CA ASP A 224 -15.83 -23.31 12.75
C ASP A 224 -16.96 -22.28 12.62
N GLY A 225 -17.14 -21.39 13.61
CA GLY A 225 -18.09 -20.28 13.56
C GLY A 225 -17.78 -19.26 12.46
N LEU A 226 -16.49 -18.92 12.30
CA LEU A 226 -16.03 -18.00 11.24
C LEU A 226 -16.30 -18.62 9.86
N VAL A 227 -15.95 -19.89 9.66
CA VAL A 227 -16.19 -20.61 8.40
C VAL A 227 -17.67 -20.67 8.06
N ALA A 228 -18.54 -21.01 9.03
CA ALA A 228 -19.98 -20.99 8.82
C ALA A 228 -20.48 -19.61 8.37
N GLY A 229 -19.96 -18.54 8.99
CA GLY A 229 -20.25 -17.16 8.57
C GLY A 229 -19.78 -16.83 7.16
N VAL A 230 -18.60 -17.33 6.73
CA VAL A 230 -18.12 -17.18 5.34
C VAL A 230 -19.08 -17.87 4.37
N LEU A 231 -19.46 -19.13 4.64
CA LEU A 231 -20.35 -19.89 3.79
C LEU A 231 -21.73 -19.21 3.62
N GLU A 232 -22.31 -18.70 4.69
CA GLU A 232 -23.57 -17.97 4.62
C GLU A 232 -23.44 -16.66 3.79
N ARG A 233 -22.34 -15.93 3.95
CA ARG A 233 -22.11 -14.73 3.12
C ARG A 233 -21.88 -15.07 1.65
N LEU A 234 -21.22 -16.17 1.33
CA LEU A 234 -21.06 -16.62 -0.06
C LEU A 234 -22.42 -16.94 -0.71
N LYS A 235 -23.35 -17.59 0.02
CA LYS A 235 -24.72 -17.82 -0.46
C LYS A 235 -25.44 -16.50 -0.73
N ALA A 236 -25.44 -15.58 0.24
CA ALA A 236 -26.05 -14.27 0.08
C ALA A 236 -25.43 -13.48 -1.08
N ARG A 237 -24.10 -13.56 -1.23
CA ARG A 237 -23.37 -12.88 -2.30
C ARG A 237 -23.72 -13.43 -3.68
N ARG A 238 -23.85 -14.75 -3.81
CA ARG A 238 -24.32 -15.40 -5.03
C ARG A 238 -25.68 -14.85 -5.48
N GLU A 239 -26.65 -14.76 -4.57
CA GLU A 239 -27.98 -14.21 -4.85
C GLU A 239 -27.92 -12.74 -5.24
N GLN A 240 -27.19 -11.92 -4.48
CA GLN A 240 -27.02 -10.49 -4.75
C GLN A 240 -26.38 -10.21 -6.11
N LEU A 241 -25.42 -11.03 -6.52
CA LEU A 241 -24.73 -10.90 -7.80
C LEU A 241 -25.43 -11.58 -8.96
N GLY A 242 -26.54 -12.34 -8.70
CA GLY A 242 -27.26 -13.08 -9.70
C GLY A 242 -26.43 -14.17 -10.41
N LEU A 243 -25.48 -14.81 -9.66
CA LEU A 243 -24.59 -15.79 -10.26
C LEU A 243 -25.37 -17.08 -10.62
N PRO A 244 -25.20 -17.62 -11.83
CA PRO A 244 -25.91 -18.80 -12.27
C PRO A 244 -25.35 -20.12 -11.72
N TYR A 245 -24.26 -20.06 -10.94
CA TYR A 245 -23.56 -21.19 -10.32
C TYR A 245 -23.46 -21.02 -8.80
N SER A 246 -23.17 -22.10 -8.08
CA SER A 246 -22.93 -22.04 -6.62
C SER A 246 -21.50 -21.57 -6.31
N LEU A 247 -21.37 -20.89 -5.16
CA LEU A 247 -20.09 -20.57 -4.56
C LEU A 247 -19.92 -21.45 -3.31
N GLU A 248 -19.61 -22.72 -3.54
CA GLU A 248 -19.38 -23.70 -2.49
C GLU A 248 -17.89 -23.89 -2.28
N VAL A 249 -17.48 -24.03 -1.02
CA VAL A 249 -16.10 -24.28 -0.66
C VAL A 249 -16.00 -25.44 0.33
N SER A 250 -15.10 -26.35 0.07
CA SER A 250 -14.68 -27.37 1.00
C SER A 250 -13.67 -26.81 1.99
N PHE A 251 -13.79 -27.14 3.27
CA PHE A 251 -12.93 -26.66 4.32
C PHE A 251 -12.37 -27.78 5.19
N GLY A 252 -11.08 -27.72 5.44
CA GLY A 252 -10.39 -28.55 6.43
C GLY A 252 -9.40 -27.73 7.24
N CYS A 253 -9.18 -28.06 8.51
CA CYS A 253 -8.12 -27.41 9.28
C CYS A 253 -7.45 -28.36 10.26
N PHE A 254 -6.24 -28.00 10.67
CA PHE A 254 -5.47 -28.66 11.72
C PHE A 254 -4.86 -27.63 12.67
N LYS A 255 -4.69 -28.02 13.92
CA LYS A 255 -4.03 -27.21 14.94
C LYS A 255 -2.54 -27.51 14.87
N GLY A 256 -1.71 -26.45 14.73
CA GLY A 256 -0.28 -26.57 14.90
C GLY A 256 0.05 -26.95 16.34
N MET A 257 1.04 -27.83 16.50
CA MET A 257 1.60 -28.18 17.80
C MET A 257 3.08 -27.82 17.80
N PRO A 258 3.62 -27.37 18.94
CA PRO A 258 5.07 -27.20 19.08
C PRO A 258 5.79 -28.50 18.75
N GLY A 259 6.91 -28.41 18.02
CA GLY A 259 7.76 -29.56 17.66
C GLY A 259 8.61 -30.08 18.79
#